data_1a123a0aeb5df0043f549c489e824515
#
_entry.id   1a123a0aeb5df0043f549c489e824515
#
_cell.length_a   1.000
_cell.length_b   1.000
_cell.length_c   1.000
_cell.angle_alpha   90.00
_cell.angle_beta   90.00
_cell.angle_gamma   90.00
#
_symmetry.space_group_name_H-M   'P 1'
#
loop_
_entity.id
_entity.type
_entity.pdbx_description
1 polymer ?
#
loop_
_entity_poly.entity_id
_entity_poly.type
_entity_poly.pdbx_seq_one_letter_code
_entity_poly.pdbx_strand_id
1 'polypeptide(L)'
;MKLKLSTLFLSSCFFSMGHSIPYSPECQETNLTNEERIEYIKFGDFNQWLTRNIKESGIIGGKTKTLYEIAPNQTWNENKAYNGLGGSPWATSNVLAKVAGITKTNTSVYKEARQGHGFCAKLTTHVEKCVVLGIVNIKVLAAGSIYLGQTQDPITGTSNPMSKLDAGISFNKKPRYLCFDYKAKLSGQPNRVRQTGFS
;
A
#
# COMPACT_ATOMS: atom_id res chain seq x y z
N MET A 1 -22.29 -9.29 10.87
CA MET A 1 -21.46 -10.30 10.19
C MET A 1 -20.33 -9.55 9.51
N LYS A 2 -19.11 -9.61 10.04
CA LYS A 2 -17.95 -8.98 9.38
C LYS A 2 -17.56 -9.85 8.19
N LEU A 3 -17.87 -9.40 6.98
CA LEU A 3 -17.35 -10.03 5.79
C LEU A 3 -15.86 -9.64 5.73
N LYS A 4 -14.99 -10.58 6.07
CA LYS A 4 -13.57 -10.45 5.76
C LYS A 4 -13.46 -10.52 4.24
N LEU A 5 -13.46 -9.37 3.59
CA LEU A 5 -12.97 -9.29 2.22
C LEU A 5 -11.49 -9.65 2.33
N SER A 6 -11.22 -10.91 2.07
CA SER A 6 -9.90 -11.50 2.14
C SER A 6 -8.96 -10.61 1.35
N THR A 7 -7.94 -10.15 2.01
CA THR A 7 -6.85 -9.33 1.55
C THR A 7 -6.55 -9.64 0.08
N LEU A 8 -6.96 -8.74 -0.83
CA LEU A 8 -6.44 -8.79 -2.18
C LEU A 8 -4.98 -8.35 -2.11
N PHE A 9 -4.12 -9.27 -1.67
CA PHE A 9 -2.71 -9.16 -1.97
C PHE A 9 -2.61 -9.29 -3.49
N LEU A 10 -2.52 -8.16 -4.19
CA LEU A 10 -1.92 -8.15 -5.50
C LEU A 10 -0.43 -8.46 -5.33
N SER A 11 -0.16 -9.67 -4.84
CA SER A 11 1.12 -10.31 -5.01
C SER A 11 1.22 -10.60 -6.49
N SER A 12 2.06 -9.86 -7.19
CA SER A 12 2.39 -10.10 -8.59
C SER A 12 3.11 -11.45 -8.72
N CYS A 13 2.37 -12.55 -8.56
CA CYS A 13 2.77 -13.85 -9.03
C CYS A 13 2.27 -13.96 -10.46
N PHE A 14 3.11 -13.69 -11.45
CA PHE A 14 2.74 -13.97 -12.81
C PHE A 14 3.81 -14.54 -13.70
N PHE A 15 3.32 -15.47 -14.46
CA PHE A 15 3.83 -16.21 -15.58
C PHE A 15 4.55 -15.32 -16.61
N SER A 16 5.70 -15.80 -17.06
CA SER A 16 6.38 -15.38 -18.25
C SER A 16 5.60 -15.85 -19.47
N MET A 17 5.10 -14.89 -20.25
CA MET A 17 4.99 -14.98 -21.72
C MET A 17 4.81 -13.57 -22.25
N GLY A 18 5.70 -13.17 -23.16
CA GLY A 18 5.64 -11.90 -23.85
C GLY A 18 4.43 -11.85 -24.78
N HIS A 19 3.34 -11.29 -24.27
CA HIS A 19 2.23 -10.79 -25.08
C HIS A 19 1.80 -9.47 -24.46
N SER A 20 1.60 -8.48 -25.31
CA SER A 20 0.86 -7.27 -24.98
C SER A 20 -0.48 -7.70 -24.39
N ILE A 21 -0.67 -7.49 -23.10
CA ILE A 21 -1.95 -7.79 -22.45
C ILE A 21 -2.98 -6.87 -23.10
N PRO A 22 -4.04 -7.42 -23.71
CA PRO A 22 -5.08 -6.59 -24.27
C PRO A 22 -5.70 -5.76 -23.15
N TYR A 23 -5.93 -4.50 -23.44
CA TYR A 23 -6.70 -3.53 -22.69
C TYR A 23 -7.92 -4.23 -22.05
N SER A 24 -8.02 -4.20 -20.74
CA SER A 24 -9.21 -4.67 -20.05
C SER A 24 -10.42 -3.93 -20.60
N PRO A 25 -11.52 -4.61 -20.95
CA PRO A 25 -12.71 -3.90 -21.41
C PRO A 25 -13.08 -2.87 -20.34
N GLU A 26 -13.20 -1.62 -20.75
CA GLU A 26 -13.72 -0.54 -19.92
C GLU A 26 -14.92 -1.07 -19.16
N CYS A 27 -14.97 -0.79 -17.86
CA CYS A 27 -16.20 -0.88 -17.09
C CYS A 27 -17.13 0.21 -17.65
N GLN A 28 -17.69 -0.05 -18.84
CA GLN A 28 -18.54 0.91 -19.50
C GLN A 28 -19.87 0.96 -18.76
N GLU A 29 -20.29 2.14 -18.39
CA GLU A 29 -21.63 2.44 -17.84
C GLU A 29 -22.76 2.11 -18.84
N THR A 30 -22.44 1.54 -20.02
CA THR A 30 -23.38 1.30 -21.09
C THR A 30 -24.20 0.06 -20.82
N ASN A 31 -25.48 0.28 -20.51
CA ASN A 31 -26.58 -0.71 -20.40
C ASN A 31 -26.66 -1.51 -19.09
N LEU A 32 -26.35 -0.88 -17.96
CA LEU A 32 -26.75 -1.43 -16.67
C LEU A 32 -28.28 -1.45 -16.59
N THR A 33 -28.85 -2.63 -16.37
CA THR A 33 -30.28 -2.75 -16.04
C THR A 33 -30.53 -2.03 -14.70
N ASN A 34 -31.76 -1.64 -14.40
CA ASN A 34 -32.13 -0.92 -13.17
C ASN A 34 -31.68 -1.59 -11.86
N GLU A 35 -31.13 -2.80 -11.91
CA GLU A 35 -30.61 -3.57 -10.77
C GLU A 35 -29.09 -3.50 -10.62
N GLU A 36 -28.35 -2.96 -11.57
CA GLU A 36 -26.88 -2.87 -11.53
C GLU A 36 -26.45 -1.43 -11.24
N ARG A 37 -26.00 -1.22 -10.01
CA ARG A 37 -25.55 0.08 -9.53
C ARG A 37 -24.05 0.06 -9.28
N ILE A 38 -23.34 1.03 -9.88
CA ILE A 38 -21.93 1.26 -9.57
C ILE A 38 -21.82 2.08 -8.29
N GLU A 39 -20.99 1.63 -7.37
CA GLU A 39 -20.64 2.37 -6.17
C GLU A 39 -19.14 2.57 -6.10
N TYR A 40 -18.74 3.82 -5.92
CA TYR A 40 -17.34 4.18 -5.79
C TYR A 40 -16.88 4.06 -4.34
N ILE A 41 -15.73 3.45 -4.13
CA ILE A 41 -15.08 3.45 -2.83
C ILE A 41 -14.54 4.86 -2.58
N LYS A 42 -14.84 5.43 -1.42
CA LYS A 42 -14.34 6.77 -1.03
C LYS A 42 -12.82 6.83 -1.24
N PHE A 43 -12.31 7.88 -1.88
CA PHE A 43 -10.91 8.05 -2.31
C PHE A 43 -10.39 6.98 -3.29
N GLY A 44 -11.23 6.15 -3.88
CA GLY A 44 -10.81 5.12 -4.83
C GLY A 44 -10.34 5.67 -6.19
N ASP A 45 -10.57 6.95 -6.46
CA ASP A 45 -10.01 7.68 -7.60
C ASP A 45 -8.52 8.03 -7.44
N PHE A 46 -7.97 7.87 -6.23
CA PHE A 46 -6.58 8.17 -5.86
C PHE A 46 -6.12 9.59 -6.17
N ASN A 47 -7.02 10.57 -6.17
CA ASN A 47 -6.68 11.97 -6.42
C ASN A 47 -6.30 12.74 -5.15
N GLN A 48 -6.60 12.22 -3.97
CA GLN A 48 -6.31 12.85 -2.70
C GLN A 48 -5.26 12.07 -1.90
N TRP A 49 -4.25 12.80 -1.42
CA TRP A 49 -3.11 12.22 -0.72
C TRP A 49 -2.66 13.07 0.45
N LEU A 50 -2.49 12.43 1.59
CA LEU A 50 -1.71 12.99 2.69
C LEU A 50 -0.23 12.67 2.44
N THR A 51 0.59 13.71 2.42
CA THR A 51 2.06 13.62 2.31
C THR A 51 2.67 13.81 3.68
N ARG A 52 3.46 12.85 4.16
CA ARG A 52 4.08 12.85 5.47
C ARG A 52 5.60 12.89 5.31
N ASN A 53 6.24 13.99 5.69
CA ASN A 53 7.68 14.14 5.67
C ASN A 53 8.25 13.73 7.04
N ILE A 54 8.88 12.57 7.09
CA ILE A 54 9.37 11.94 8.31
C ILE A 54 10.89 12.07 8.36
N LYS A 55 11.42 12.62 9.44
CA LYS A 55 12.85 12.66 9.71
C LYS A 55 13.29 11.36 10.38
N GLU A 56 14.09 10.57 9.69
CA GLU A 56 14.70 9.36 10.24
C GLU A 56 15.76 9.70 11.31
N SER A 57 16.05 8.75 12.19
CA SER A 57 17.06 8.95 13.25
C SER A 57 18.44 9.18 12.67
N GLY A 58 19.23 10.07 13.31
CA GLY A 58 20.58 10.41 12.88
C GLY A 58 21.52 9.21 12.78
N ILE A 59 21.35 8.23 13.66
CA ILE A 59 22.14 6.98 13.68
C ILE A 59 22.00 6.13 12.40
N ILE A 60 20.94 6.33 11.62
CA ILE A 60 20.71 5.68 10.31
C ILE A 60 20.80 6.66 9.14
N GLY A 61 21.42 7.84 9.37
CA GLY A 61 21.70 8.84 8.36
C GLY A 61 20.82 10.09 8.41
N GLY A 62 19.80 10.16 9.28
CA GLY A 62 19.01 11.37 9.56
C GLY A 62 18.28 12.00 8.38
N LYS A 63 18.04 11.24 7.33
CA LYS A 63 17.38 11.75 6.10
C LYS A 63 15.89 11.97 6.33
N THR A 64 15.33 12.99 5.70
CA THR A 64 13.89 13.14 5.61
C THR A 64 13.37 12.29 4.46
N LYS A 65 12.39 11.46 4.75
CA LYS A 65 11.71 10.58 3.79
C LYS A 65 10.24 10.93 3.74
N THR A 66 9.63 10.72 2.59
CA THR A 66 8.21 10.98 2.39
C THR A 66 7.42 9.69 2.37
N LEU A 67 6.36 9.64 3.17
CA LEU A 67 5.31 8.62 3.13
C LEU A 67 4.06 9.23 2.50
N TYR A 68 3.31 8.42 1.80
CA TYR A 68 2.06 8.82 1.14
C TYR A 68 0.91 7.95 1.65
N GLU A 69 -0.19 8.60 2.05
CA GLU A 69 -1.43 7.92 2.46
C GLU A 69 -2.57 8.39 1.57
N ILE A 70 -3.47 7.48 1.21
CA ILE A 70 -4.67 7.81 0.45
C ILE A 70 -5.67 8.43 1.43
N ALA A 71 -5.73 9.75 1.47
CA ALA A 71 -6.45 10.52 2.48
C ALA A 71 -6.67 11.95 1.99
N PRO A 72 -7.49 12.78 2.67
CA PRO A 72 -7.63 14.19 2.32
C PRO A 72 -6.29 14.90 2.14
N ASN A 73 -6.18 15.73 1.10
CA ASN A 73 -4.95 16.43 0.75
C ASN A 73 -4.41 17.27 1.92
N GLN A 74 -3.27 16.83 2.45
CA GLN A 74 -2.55 17.52 3.52
C GLN A 74 -1.04 17.25 3.39
N THR A 75 -0.24 18.06 4.05
CA THR A 75 1.21 17.81 4.22
C THR A 75 1.57 17.95 5.69
N TRP A 76 2.19 16.92 6.25
CA TRP A 76 2.72 16.91 7.61
C TRP A 76 4.24 16.89 7.56
N ASN A 77 4.86 17.82 8.27
CA ASN A 77 6.33 17.93 8.39
C ASN A 77 6.83 17.49 9.77
N GLU A 78 6.20 16.49 10.33
CA GLU A 78 6.48 15.97 11.66
C GLU A 78 6.32 14.45 11.70
N ASN A 79 7.03 13.83 12.66
CA ASN A 79 6.98 12.37 12.88
C ASN A 79 5.69 11.96 13.61
N LYS A 80 4.55 12.40 13.12
CA LYS A 80 3.22 12.12 13.68
C LYS A 80 2.68 10.80 13.19
N ALA A 81 2.07 10.04 14.10
CA ALA A 81 1.34 8.83 13.76
C ALA A 81 0.12 9.12 12.88
N TYR A 82 -0.16 8.21 11.96
CA TYR A 82 -1.34 8.27 11.11
C TYR A 82 -2.36 7.20 11.50
N ASN A 83 -3.59 7.63 11.64
CA ASN A 83 -4.74 6.74 11.79
C ASN A 83 -5.71 7.00 10.65
N GLY A 84 -5.85 6.05 9.73
CA GLY A 84 -6.67 6.19 8.53
C GLY A 84 -8.18 6.16 8.78
N LEU A 85 -8.63 5.50 9.84
CA LEU A 85 -10.06 5.43 10.17
C LEU A 85 -10.58 6.80 10.59
N GLY A 86 -11.55 7.31 9.86
CA GLY A 86 -12.11 8.66 10.04
C GLY A 86 -11.71 9.63 8.92
N GLY A 87 -10.59 9.43 8.24
CA GLY A 87 -10.17 10.19 7.05
C GLY A 87 -10.38 9.42 5.76
N SER A 88 -9.91 8.18 5.71
CA SER A 88 -9.95 7.32 4.53
C SER A 88 -10.13 5.85 4.94
N PRO A 89 -10.85 5.05 4.15
CA PRO A 89 -10.93 3.61 4.35
C PRO A 89 -9.69 2.86 3.86
N TRP A 90 -8.74 3.55 3.24
CA TRP A 90 -7.55 2.96 2.64
C TRP A 90 -6.37 2.97 3.58
N ALA A 91 -5.60 1.89 3.54
CA ALA A 91 -4.27 1.80 4.11
C ALA A 91 -3.25 1.44 3.02
N THR A 92 -2.00 1.77 3.28
CA THR A 92 -0.87 1.50 2.40
C THR A 92 0.16 0.62 3.13
N SER A 93 1.05 -0.01 2.36
CA SER A 93 2.22 -0.70 2.91
C SER A 93 3.39 0.24 3.24
N ASN A 94 3.17 1.54 3.24
CA ASN A 94 4.14 2.50 3.74
C ASN A 94 4.29 2.35 5.25
N VAL A 95 5.51 2.45 5.75
CA VAL A 95 5.81 2.17 7.15
C VAL A 95 6.54 3.34 7.79
N LEU A 96 6.03 3.81 8.92
CA LEU A 96 6.77 4.52 9.94
C LEU A 96 7.03 3.56 11.09
N ALA A 97 8.29 3.22 11.35
CA ALA A 97 8.69 2.39 12.47
C ALA A 97 9.44 3.22 13.52
N LYS A 98 9.09 3.00 14.78
CA LYS A 98 9.80 3.55 15.97
C LYS A 98 10.14 2.40 16.90
N VAL A 99 11.29 1.79 16.69
CA VAL A 99 11.72 0.60 17.43
C VAL A 99 13.02 0.92 18.17
N ALA A 100 13.08 0.64 19.45
CA ALA A 100 14.26 0.91 20.32
C ALA A 100 14.79 2.37 20.18
N GLY A 101 13.90 3.35 20.11
CA GLY A 101 14.25 4.76 19.95
C GLY A 101 14.69 5.17 18.55
N ILE A 102 14.70 4.25 17.59
CA ILE A 102 15.11 4.51 16.21
C ILE A 102 13.87 4.71 15.35
N THR A 103 13.81 5.85 14.67
CA THR A 103 12.79 6.15 13.66
C THR A 103 13.31 5.75 12.28
N LYS A 104 12.60 4.87 11.61
CA LYS A 104 12.88 4.39 10.25
C LYS A 104 11.62 4.41 9.43
N THR A 105 11.74 4.66 8.13
CA THR A 105 10.61 4.62 7.19
C THR A 105 10.89 3.69 6.02
N ASN A 106 9.81 3.15 5.47
CA ASN A 106 9.83 2.48 4.16
C ASN A 106 8.67 2.99 3.31
N THR A 107 8.97 3.36 2.07
CA THR A 107 7.98 3.83 1.10
C THR A 107 7.91 2.86 -0.06
N SER A 108 6.79 2.19 -0.22
CA SER A 108 6.50 1.24 -1.30
C SER A 108 5.30 1.66 -2.14
N VAL A 109 4.52 2.63 -1.65
CA VAL A 109 3.36 3.21 -2.31
C VAL A 109 3.61 4.70 -2.49
N TYR A 110 3.43 5.18 -3.71
CA TYR A 110 3.70 6.56 -4.09
C TYR A 110 2.48 7.19 -4.74
N LYS A 111 2.32 8.49 -4.52
CA LYS A 111 1.48 9.35 -5.34
C LYS A 111 2.20 9.58 -6.67
N GLU A 112 1.60 9.20 -7.77
CA GLU A 112 2.17 9.42 -9.11
C GLU A 112 1.17 10.14 -10.00
N ALA A 113 1.62 11.14 -10.75
CA ALA A 113 0.78 11.87 -11.69
C ALA A 113 0.40 10.97 -12.88
N ARG A 114 -0.87 11.01 -13.27
CA ARG A 114 -1.37 10.44 -14.51
C ARG A 114 -1.42 11.51 -15.57
N GLN A 115 -0.98 11.19 -16.78
CA GLN A 115 -1.04 12.12 -17.88
C GLN A 115 -2.50 12.53 -18.16
N GLY A 116 -2.82 13.80 -17.96
CA GLY A 116 -4.15 14.38 -18.21
C GLY A 116 -5.23 14.08 -17.18
N HIS A 117 -4.97 13.30 -16.12
CA HIS A 117 -6.02 12.75 -15.26
C HIS A 117 -5.75 12.75 -13.74
N GLY A 118 -4.99 13.70 -13.21
CA GLY A 118 -4.72 13.76 -11.77
C GLY A 118 -3.69 12.73 -11.32
N PHE A 119 -3.98 11.93 -10.28
CA PHE A 119 -3.01 11.03 -9.65
C PHE A 119 -3.46 9.58 -9.64
N CYS A 120 -2.51 8.68 -9.42
CA CYS A 120 -2.75 7.26 -9.18
C CYS A 120 -1.85 6.75 -8.05
N ALA A 121 -2.18 5.57 -7.53
CA ALA A 121 -1.34 4.85 -6.60
C ALA A 121 -0.30 4.04 -7.37
N LYS A 122 0.99 4.40 -7.24
CA LYS A 122 2.09 3.62 -7.78
C LYS A 122 2.62 2.67 -6.72
N LEU A 123 2.51 1.39 -6.98
CA LEU A 123 2.98 0.32 -6.11
C LEU A 123 4.34 -0.18 -6.62
N THR A 124 5.33 -0.25 -5.74
CA THR A 124 6.68 -0.73 -6.09
C THR A 124 7.10 -1.84 -5.16
N THR A 125 7.86 -2.80 -5.69
CA THR A 125 8.48 -3.85 -4.89
C THR A 125 9.99 -3.65 -4.90
N HIS A 126 10.62 -3.60 -3.75
CA HIS A 126 12.06 -3.44 -3.60
C HIS A 126 12.58 -4.17 -2.36
N VAL A 127 13.89 -4.37 -2.30
CA VAL A 127 14.52 -4.92 -1.11
C VAL A 127 14.86 -3.79 -0.16
N GLU A 128 14.24 -3.76 1.01
CA GLU A 128 14.57 -2.85 2.09
C GLU A 128 15.60 -3.49 3.02
N LYS A 129 16.63 -2.73 3.33
CA LYS A 129 17.68 -3.12 4.28
C LYS A 129 17.66 -2.16 5.45
N CYS A 130 17.63 -2.68 6.66
CA CYS A 130 17.82 -1.91 7.87
C CYS A 130 18.89 -2.58 8.71
N VAL A 131 20.05 -1.93 8.81
CA VAL A 131 21.16 -2.37 9.65
C VAL A 131 21.41 -1.29 10.68
N VAL A 132 21.30 -1.60 11.95
CA VAL A 132 21.52 -0.66 13.06
C VAL A 132 22.43 -1.31 14.09
N LEU A 133 23.67 -0.85 14.15
CA LEU A 133 24.68 -1.17 15.17
C LEU A 133 24.78 -2.68 15.51
N GLY A 134 24.54 -3.57 14.56
CA GLY A 134 24.55 -5.01 14.81
C GLY A 134 23.34 -5.56 15.58
N ILE A 135 22.46 -4.68 16.08
CA ILE A 135 21.26 -5.07 16.85
C ILE A 135 20.09 -5.39 15.91
N VAL A 136 19.97 -4.65 14.83
CA VAL A 136 18.95 -4.86 13.81
C VAL A 136 19.64 -5.09 12.48
N ASN A 137 19.42 -6.27 11.90
CA ASN A 137 19.89 -6.60 10.57
C ASN A 137 18.74 -7.25 9.80
N ILE A 138 17.94 -6.39 9.20
CA ILE A 138 16.75 -6.80 8.46
C ILE A 138 16.97 -6.56 6.97
N LYS A 139 16.75 -7.61 6.19
CA LYS A 139 16.68 -7.54 4.73
C LYS A 139 15.38 -8.18 4.29
N VAL A 140 14.41 -7.37 3.92
CA VAL A 140 13.07 -7.83 3.55
C VAL A 140 12.69 -7.35 2.17
N LEU A 141 11.86 -8.15 1.48
CA LEU A 141 11.20 -7.71 0.28
C LEU A 141 9.98 -6.86 0.69
N ALA A 142 10.06 -5.56 0.44
CA ALA A 142 8.98 -4.62 0.68
C ALA A 142 8.13 -4.51 -0.59
N ALA A 143 6.97 -5.15 -0.58
CA ALA A 143 6.00 -5.06 -1.67
C ALA A 143 5.04 -3.90 -1.44
N GLY A 144 4.87 -3.04 -2.46
CA GLY A 144 3.85 -2.01 -2.45
C GLY A 144 2.46 -2.64 -2.50
N SER A 145 1.61 -2.29 -1.55
CA SER A 145 0.22 -2.72 -1.51
C SER A 145 -0.68 -1.63 -0.94
N ILE A 146 -1.93 -1.63 -1.39
CA ILE A 146 -3.03 -0.84 -0.84
C ILE A 146 -4.17 -1.77 -0.48
N TYR A 147 -4.90 -1.46 0.56
CA TYR A 147 -6.05 -2.27 0.99
C TYR A 147 -7.03 -1.43 1.80
N LEU A 148 -8.23 -1.94 1.97
CA LEU A 148 -9.23 -1.34 2.85
C LEU A 148 -8.99 -1.80 4.29
N GLY A 149 -8.84 -0.85 5.21
CA GLY A 149 -8.52 -1.10 6.60
C GLY A 149 -7.51 -0.10 7.16
N GLN A 150 -6.71 -0.55 8.11
CA GLN A 150 -5.66 0.28 8.70
C GLN A 150 -4.42 -0.54 9.06
N THR A 151 -3.29 0.16 9.15
CA THR A 151 -2.02 -0.36 9.66
C THR A 151 -1.70 0.33 10.99
N GLN A 152 -1.11 -0.39 11.94
CA GLN A 152 -0.54 0.24 13.13
C GLN A 152 0.54 1.24 12.71
N ASP A 153 0.41 2.49 13.11
CA ASP A 153 1.38 3.55 12.85
C ASP A 153 1.63 4.37 14.14
N PRO A 154 2.84 4.49 14.62
CA PRO A 154 4.04 3.82 14.14
C PRO A 154 4.08 2.32 14.51
N ILE A 155 4.84 1.55 13.76
CA ILE A 155 5.20 0.18 14.15
C ILE A 155 6.24 0.26 15.25
N THR A 156 5.95 -0.33 16.41
CA THR A 156 6.80 -0.25 17.60
C THR A 156 7.58 -1.54 17.91
N GLY A 157 7.37 -2.58 17.12
CA GLY A 157 8.04 -3.87 17.30
C GLY A 157 8.04 -4.69 16.03
N THR A 158 8.97 -5.64 15.92
CA THR A 158 9.14 -6.50 14.76
C THR A 158 8.46 -7.87 14.90
N SER A 159 8.00 -8.22 16.10
CA SER A 159 7.29 -9.46 16.36
C SER A 159 5.87 -9.42 15.80
N ASN A 160 5.38 -10.57 15.34
CA ASN A 160 4.01 -10.78 14.85
C ASN A 160 3.54 -9.68 13.88
N PRO A 161 4.09 -9.60 12.67
CA PRO A 161 3.75 -8.52 11.71
C PRO A 161 2.27 -8.50 11.33
N MET A 162 1.58 -9.65 11.34
CA MET A 162 0.16 -9.71 11.00
C MET A 162 -0.74 -9.02 12.03
N SER A 163 -0.32 -8.95 13.29
CA SER A 163 -1.08 -8.23 14.33
C SER A 163 -1.05 -6.70 14.15
N LYS A 164 -0.22 -6.19 13.25
CA LYS A 164 -0.10 -4.77 12.93
C LYS A 164 -1.06 -4.33 11.84
N LEU A 165 -1.76 -5.26 11.24
CA LEU A 165 -2.70 -5.03 10.15
C LEU A 165 -4.13 -5.32 10.62
N ASP A 166 -5.00 -4.33 10.48
CA ASP A 166 -6.45 -4.51 10.62
C ASP A 166 -7.06 -4.35 9.22
N ALA A 167 -7.01 -5.43 8.44
CA ALA A 167 -7.52 -5.45 7.08
C ALA A 167 -9.02 -5.74 7.05
N GLY A 168 -9.73 -4.98 6.23
CA GLY A 168 -11.16 -5.07 6.03
C GLY A 168 -11.91 -3.89 6.65
N ILE A 169 -12.97 -3.48 5.99
CA ILE A 169 -13.97 -2.53 6.47
C ILE A 169 -15.33 -3.20 6.51
N SER A 170 -16.26 -2.65 7.29
CA SER A 170 -17.64 -3.14 7.29
C SER A 170 -18.28 -2.92 5.94
N PHE A 171 -18.82 -3.99 5.37
CA PHE A 171 -19.50 -3.97 4.08
C PHE A 171 -20.77 -4.80 4.17
N ASN A 172 -21.91 -4.21 3.85
CA ASN A 172 -23.23 -4.84 4.03
C ASN A 172 -23.92 -5.20 2.70
N LYS A 173 -23.21 -5.08 1.59
CA LYS A 173 -23.72 -5.37 0.25
C LYS A 173 -23.07 -6.62 -0.35
N LYS A 174 -23.66 -7.15 -1.39
CA LYS A 174 -23.12 -8.30 -2.15
C LYS A 174 -22.71 -7.82 -3.54
N PRO A 175 -21.49 -7.27 -3.72
CA PRO A 175 -21.03 -6.85 -5.04
C PRO A 175 -20.84 -8.08 -5.94
N ARG A 176 -21.14 -7.94 -7.21
CA ARG A 176 -20.83 -8.95 -8.23
C ARG A 176 -19.40 -8.79 -8.75
N TYR A 177 -18.94 -7.54 -8.85
CA TYR A 177 -17.66 -7.20 -9.45
C TYR A 177 -16.93 -6.15 -8.62
N LEU A 178 -15.61 -6.19 -8.67
CA LEU A 178 -14.71 -5.11 -8.29
C LEU A 178 -14.01 -4.64 -9.55
N CYS A 179 -14.22 -3.38 -9.94
CA CYS A 179 -13.62 -2.79 -11.13
C CYS A 179 -12.52 -1.82 -10.73
N PHE A 180 -11.40 -1.87 -11.41
CA PHE A 180 -10.30 -0.91 -11.25
C PHE A 180 -9.41 -0.89 -12.50
N ASP A 181 -8.82 0.26 -12.78
CA ASP A 181 -7.84 0.41 -13.85
C ASP A 181 -6.43 0.18 -13.30
N TYR A 182 -5.59 -0.50 -14.05
CA TYR A 182 -4.23 -0.73 -13.67
C TYR A 182 -3.26 -0.75 -14.85
N LYS A 183 -2.00 -0.40 -14.56
CA LYS A 183 -0.88 -0.57 -15.48
C LYS A 183 0.23 -1.35 -14.77
N ALA A 184 0.67 -2.45 -15.34
CA ALA A 184 1.74 -3.27 -14.78
C ALA A 184 3.04 -3.11 -15.57
N LYS A 185 4.16 -3.00 -14.86
CA LYS A 185 5.51 -3.09 -15.43
C LYS A 185 6.26 -4.21 -14.73
N LEU A 186 6.58 -5.25 -15.46
CA LEU A 186 7.34 -6.38 -14.95
C LEU A 186 8.84 -6.11 -15.08
N SER A 187 9.63 -6.55 -14.11
CA SER A 187 11.08 -6.34 -14.09
C SER A 187 11.85 -7.26 -15.05
N GLY A 188 11.22 -8.32 -15.57
CA GLY A 188 11.90 -9.36 -16.31
C GLY A 188 12.79 -10.30 -15.46
N GLN A 189 12.92 -10.01 -14.17
CA GLN A 189 13.67 -10.84 -13.22
C GLN A 189 12.79 -11.96 -12.64
N PRO A 190 13.38 -13.10 -12.22
CA PRO A 190 12.62 -14.13 -11.54
C PRO A 190 11.94 -13.60 -10.28
N ASN A 191 10.62 -13.64 -10.23
CA ASN A 191 9.82 -13.17 -9.09
C ASN A 191 9.68 -14.25 -8.02
N ARG A 192 10.74 -15.01 -7.72
CA ARG A 192 10.72 -16.01 -6.66
C ARG A 192 11.51 -15.51 -5.46
N VAL A 193 10.82 -15.36 -4.35
CA VAL A 193 11.44 -15.20 -3.04
C VAL A 193 11.45 -16.56 -2.37
N ARG A 194 12.63 -17.12 -2.14
CA ARG A 194 12.81 -18.26 -1.26
C ARG A 194 13.17 -17.72 0.11
N GLN A 195 12.30 -17.92 1.07
CA GLN A 195 12.63 -17.68 2.47
C GLN A 195 13.33 -18.93 2.99
N THR A 196 14.64 -18.80 3.21
CA THR A 196 15.43 -19.84 3.86
C THR A 196 15.71 -19.39 5.28
N GLY A 197 15.48 -20.24 6.26
CA GLY A 197 15.90 -20.00 7.64
C GLY A 197 14.80 -19.68 8.64
N PHE A 198 13.69 -20.45 8.61
CA PHE A 198 12.93 -20.70 9.83
C PHE A 198 13.18 -22.15 10.24
N SER A 199 14.01 -22.33 11.25
CA SER A 199 14.02 -23.52 12.08
C SER A 199 13.09 -23.31 13.25
#